data_6918524d764e5b5a53c9a9327e5d7088
#
_entry.id   6918524d764e5b5a53c9a9327e5d7088
#
_cell.length_a   1.000
_cell.length_b   1.000
_cell.length_c   1.000
_cell.angle_alpha   90.00
_cell.angle_beta   90.00
_cell.angle_gamma   90.00
#
_symmetry.space_group_name_H-M   'P 1'
#
loop_
_entity.id
_entity.type
_entity.pdbx_description
1 polymer ?
#
loop_
_entity_poly.entity_id
_entity_poly.type
_entity_poly.pdbx_seq_one_letter_code
_entity_poly.pdbx_strand_id
1 'polypeptide(L)'
;MQQIVAPTDAAHKPLGNSSARECLSMLRRICKYATHLRLIRPMELEVALPKAIDKISAPLSPAEQQRLHQYVQANPTPRKIGLLLGLELGLRIGEICGLQWGDFDLKLGTLKINRTVCRISCGNGHTKVVIQTPKKPHLPPGNSTPKAAAYYAKKLCGSAGNAAWFLSGSESKPTKPRCYRKSIKGNHSNFSITQMEDTAF
;
A
#
# COMPACT_ATOMS: atom_id res chain seq x y z
N MET A 1 -28.72 20.43 -17.87
CA MET A 1 -27.71 19.58 -17.22
C MET A 1 -27.32 18.48 -18.17
N GLN A 2 -26.20 18.60 -18.88
CA GLN A 2 -25.70 17.53 -19.72
C GLN A 2 -25.03 16.49 -18.80
N GLN A 3 -25.61 15.32 -18.71
CA GLN A 3 -24.93 14.16 -18.14
C GLN A 3 -23.67 13.89 -18.97
N ILE A 4 -22.54 13.77 -18.33
CA ILE A 4 -21.34 13.22 -18.98
C ILE A 4 -21.70 11.76 -19.30
N VAL A 5 -22.11 11.54 -20.55
CA VAL A 5 -22.44 10.20 -21.05
C VAL A 5 -21.14 9.38 -20.96
N ALA A 6 -21.18 8.32 -20.17
CA ALA A 6 -20.08 7.36 -20.16
C ALA A 6 -19.85 6.86 -21.59
N PRO A 7 -18.59 6.74 -22.05
CA PRO A 7 -18.33 6.24 -23.40
C PRO A 7 -19.00 4.88 -23.58
N THR A 8 -19.82 4.77 -24.62
CA THR A 8 -20.66 3.61 -24.93
C THR A 8 -19.89 2.44 -25.53
N ASP A 9 -18.57 2.46 -25.51
CA ASP A 9 -17.77 1.32 -25.96
C ASP A 9 -17.82 0.20 -24.93
N ALA A 10 -18.46 -0.90 -25.29
CA ALA A 10 -18.65 -2.11 -24.49
C ALA A 10 -17.35 -2.72 -23.92
N ALA A 11 -16.20 -2.22 -24.31
CA ALA A 11 -14.88 -2.66 -23.88
C ALA A 11 -14.31 -1.89 -22.66
N HIS A 12 -14.87 -0.75 -22.27
CA HIS A 12 -14.28 0.09 -21.21
C HIS A 12 -15.21 0.15 -20.00
N LYS A 13 -14.72 -0.43 -18.89
CA LYS A 13 -15.37 -0.28 -17.59
C LYS A 13 -15.46 1.22 -17.24
N PRO A 14 -16.63 1.75 -16.85
CA PRO A 14 -16.77 3.15 -16.49
C PRO A 14 -15.81 3.53 -15.36
N LEU A 15 -15.29 4.74 -15.44
CA LEU A 15 -14.42 5.32 -14.41
C LEU A 15 -15.19 5.47 -13.09
N GLY A 16 -14.60 5.03 -12.00
CA GLY A 16 -15.16 5.28 -10.67
C GLY A 16 -15.16 6.78 -10.33
N ASN A 17 -16.07 7.20 -9.44
CA ASN A 17 -16.24 8.61 -9.05
C ASN A 17 -14.94 9.26 -8.56
N SER A 18 -14.09 8.54 -7.81
CA SER A 18 -12.80 9.05 -7.36
C SER A 18 -11.85 9.35 -8.52
N SER A 19 -11.77 8.47 -9.51
CA SER A 19 -10.93 8.68 -10.70
C SER A 19 -11.46 9.82 -11.56
N ALA A 20 -12.78 9.95 -11.72
CA ALA A 20 -13.39 11.05 -12.44
C ALA A 20 -13.10 12.41 -11.75
N ARG A 21 -13.18 12.46 -10.42
CA ARG A 21 -12.82 13.65 -9.63
C ARG A 21 -11.36 14.03 -9.83
N GLU A 22 -10.45 13.07 -9.84
CA GLU A 22 -9.01 13.31 -10.04
C GLU A 22 -8.75 13.87 -11.45
N CYS A 23 -9.37 13.30 -12.49
CA CYS A 23 -9.28 13.81 -13.87
C CYS A 23 -9.77 15.25 -13.96
N LEU A 24 -10.92 15.57 -13.38
CA LEU A 24 -11.47 16.94 -13.39
C LEU A 24 -10.59 17.92 -12.59
N SER A 25 -10.06 17.47 -11.46
CA SER A 25 -9.11 18.27 -10.66
C SER A 25 -7.84 18.58 -11.46
N MET A 26 -7.31 17.59 -12.16
CA MET A 26 -6.14 17.79 -13.03
C MET A 26 -6.45 18.77 -14.17
N LEU A 27 -7.60 18.61 -14.83
CA LEU A 27 -8.02 19.53 -15.90
C LEU A 27 -8.12 20.97 -15.41
N ARG A 28 -8.75 21.20 -14.24
CA ARG A 28 -8.81 22.54 -13.63
C ARG A 28 -7.41 23.12 -13.36
N ARG A 29 -6.49 22.29 -12.88
CA ARG A 29 -5.09 22.72 -12.64
C ARG A 29 -4.40 23.09 -13.95
N ILE A 30 -4.60 22.32 -15.03
CA ILE A 30 -4.04 22.61 -16.35
C ILE A 30 -4.60 23.94 -16.89
N CYS A 31 -5.92 24.15 -16.85
CA CYS A 31 -6.54 25.39 -17.28
C CYS A 31 -6.04 26.60 -16.49
N LYS A 32 -5.94 26.48 -15.16
CA LYS A 32 -5.39 27.53 -14.30
C LYS A 32 -3.95 27.87 -14.66
N TYR A 33 -3.12 26.86 -14.94
CA TYR A 33 -1.74 27.06 -15.35
C TYR A 33 -1.63 27.70 -16.73
N ALA A 34 -2.43 27.28 -17.71
CA ALA A 34 -2.48 27.88 -19.05
C ALA A 34 -2.96 29.34 -19.01
N THR A 35 -3.91 29.67 -18.13
CA THR A 35 -4.32 31.08 -17.89
C THR A 35 -3.17 31.88 -17.28
N HIS A 36 -2.44 31.33 -16.31
CA HIS A 36 -1.27 31.99 -15.73
C HIS A 36 -0.20 32.30 -16.78
N LEU A 37 0.01 31.37 -17.70
CA LEU A 37 0.92 31.59 -18.86
C LEU A 37 0.34 32.48 -19.95
N ARG A 38 -0.87 33.05 -19.80
CA ARG A 38 -1.61 33.85 -20.78
C ARG A 38 -1.84 33.15 -22.12
N LEU A 39 -1.86 31.81 -22.14
CA LEU A 39 -2.15 31.00 -23.32
C LEU A 39 -3.64 30.93 -23.62
N ILE A 40 -4.48 31.04 -22.59
CA ILE A 40 -5.95 31.03 -22.69
C ILE A 40 -6.52 32.17 -21.84
N ARG A 41 -7.75 32.60 -22.14
CA ARG A 41 -8.49 33.51 -21.28
C ARG A 41 -8.92 32.77 -20.00
N PRO A 42 -9.08 33.52 -18.88
CA PRO A 42 -9.67 32.94 -17.69
C PRO A 42 -11.00 32.26 -18.03
N MET A 43 -11.10 30.96 -17.68
CA MET A 43 -12.35 30.22 -17.88
C MET A 43 -12.65 29.44 -16.61
N GLU A 44 -13.86 29.48 -16.18
CA GLU A 44 -14.36 28.63 -15.10
C GLU A 44 -14.95 27.35 -15.68
N LEU A 45 -14.40 26.22 -15.26
CA LEU A 45 -14.94 24.92 -15.60
C LEU A 45 -16.08 24.59 -14.61
N GLU A 46 -17.29 24.99 -14.97
CA GLU A 46 -18.52 24.69 -14.21
C GLU A 46 -18.96 23.21 -14.37
N VAL A 47 -18.06 22.30 -14.07
CA VAL A 47 -18.39 20.88 -14.08
C VAL A 47 -18.58 20.42 -12.63
N ALA A 48 -19.77 19.95 -12.31
CA ALA A 48 -20.06 19.37 -11.01
C ALA A 48 -19.19 18.13 -10.78
N LEU A 49 -18.47 18.11 -9.65
CA LEU A 49 -17.70 16.92 -9.28
C LEU A 49 -18.67 15.81 -8.84
N PRO A 50 -18.47 14.56 -9.31
CA PRO A 50 -19.23 13.43 -8.81
C PRO A 50 -19.12 13.36 -7.27
N LYS A 51 -20.21 13.04 -6.59
CA LYS A 51 -20.17 12.87 -5.13
C LYS A 51 -19.13 11.80 -4.76
N ALA A 52 -18.26 12.09 -3.80
CA ALA A 52 -17.41 11.08 -3.22
C ALA A 52 -18.33 10.08 -2.49
N ILE A 53 -18.22 8.82 -2.84
CA ILE A 53 -18.80 7.75 -2.04
C ILE A 53 -17.71 7.37 -1.07
N ASP A 54 -17.78 7.90 0.14
CA ASP A 54 -16.89 7.52 1.21
C ASP A 54 -17.25 6.08 1.62
N LYS A 55 -16.53 5.12 1.08
CA LYS A 55 -16.54 3.75 1.61
C LYS A 55 -15.82 3.80 2.95
N ILE A 56 -16.55 3.98 4.00
CA ILE A 56 -16.02 3.84 5.36
C ILE A 56 -15.73 2.35 5.55
N SER A 57 -14.47 1.98 5.45
CA SER A 57 -14.04 0.64 5.84
C SER A 57 -14.07 0.54 7.36
N ALA A 58 -14.81 -0.40 7.88
CA ALA A 58 -14.85 -0.63 9.33
C ALA A 58 -13.48 -1.16 9.79
N PRO A 59 -12.91 -0.62 10.88
CA PRO A 59 -11.70 -1.17 11.45
C PRO A 59 -11.94 -2.61 11.95
N LEU A 60 -10.88 -3.41 12.00
CA LEU A 60 -10.97 -4.76 12.55
C LEU A 60 -11.42 -4.71 14.00
N SER A 61 -12.43 -5.51 14.33
CA SER A 61 -12.86 -5.71 15.71
C SER A 61 -11.74 -6.41 16.54
N PRO A 62 -11.73 -6.24 17.86
CA PRO A 62 -10.75 -6.91 18.73
C PRO A 62 -10.73 -8.43 18.54
N ALA A 63 -11.89 -9.04 18.31
CA ALA A 63 -12.00 -10.48 18.06
C ALA A 63 -11.34 -10.90 16.74
N GLU A 64 -11.46 -10.08 15.68
CA GLU A 64 -10.81 -10.34 14.40
C GLU A 64 -9.30 -10.14 14.50
N GLN A 65 -8.84 -9.12 15.22
CA GLN A 65 -7.42 -8.92 15.52
C GLN A 65 -6.85 -10.13 16.26
N GLN A 66 -7.53 -10.64 17.27
CA GLN A 66 -7.09 -11.82 18.02
C GLN A 66 -7.02 -13.07 17.14
N ARG A 67 -8.02 -13.30 16.27
CA ARG A 67 -7.99 -14.41 15.30
C ARG A 67 -6.81 -14.30 14.35
N LEU A 68 -6.49 -13.09 13.89
CA LEU A 68 -5.34 -12.86 13.03
C LEU A 68 -4.03 -13.18 13.74
N HIS A 69 -3.87 -12.75 14.99
CA HIS A 69 -2.71 -13.12 15.81
C HIS A 69 -2.58 -14.63 15.93
N GLN A 70 -3.65 -15.35 16.26
CA GLN A 70 -3.68 -16.81 16.35
C GLN A 70 -3.29 -17.46 15.01
N TYR A 71 -3.82 -16.95 13.89
CA TYR A 71 -3.48 -17.44 12.55
C TYR A 71 -2.00 -17.28 12.21
N VAL A 72 -1.39 -16.17 12.59
CA VAL A 72 0.06 -15.94 12.39
C VAL A 72 0.87 -16.83 13.34
N GLN A 73 0.41 -17.00 14.58
CA GLN A 73 1.07 -17.81 15.60
C GLN A 73 1.13 -19.29 15.23
N ALA A 74 0.06 -19.84 14.68
CA ALA A 74 -0.01 -21.24 14.28
C ALA A 74 1.05 -21.63 13.24
N ASN A 75 1.35 -20.73 12.30
CA ASN A 75 2.37 -20.95 11.27
C ASN A 75 2.99 -19.61 10.83
N PRO A 76 3.99 -19.09 11.56
CA PRO A 76 4.62 -17.83 11.25
C PRO A 76 5.44 -17.91 9.96
N THR A 77 5.17 -17.01 9.04
CA THR A 77 5.94 -16.81 7.82
C THR A 77 6.28 -15.32 7.66
N PRO A 78 7.34 -14.93 6.93
CA PRO A 78 7.66 -13.53 6.71
C PRO A 78 6.48 -12.73 6.14
N ARG A 79 5.69 -13.34 5.26
CA ARG A 79 4.50 -12.71 4.66
C ARG A 79 3.40 -12.44 5.68
N LYS A 80 3.13 -13.38 6.58
CA LYS A 80 2.14 -13.20 7.65
C LYS A 80 2.61 -12.19 8.69
N ILE A 81 3.90 -12.19 9.03
CA ILE A 81 4.49 -11.19 9.93
C ILE A 81 4.42 -9.79 9.29
N GLY A 82 4.70 -9.68 7.98
CA GLY A 82 4.52 -8.43 7.26
C GLY A 82 3.10 -7.88 7.34
N LEU A 83 2.09 -8.75 7.38
CA LEU A 83 0.70 -8.35 7.60
C LEU A 83 0.49 -7.76 9.01
N LEU A 84 1.02 -8.39 10.06
CA LEU A 84 0.98 -7.82 11.41
C LEU A 84 1.70 -6.47 11.50
N LEU A 85 2.87 -6.33 10.87
CA LEU A 85 3.58 -5.06 10.80
C LEU A 85 2.74 -3.97 10.11
N GLY A 86 2.03 -4.33 9.05
CA GLY A 86 1.09 -3.42 8.38
C GLY A 86 -0.03 -2.96 9.29
N LEU A 87 -0.64 -3.88 10.06
CA LEU A 87 -1.75 -3.58 10.95
C LEU A 87 -1.33 -2.81 12.21
N GLU A 88 -0.27 -3.25 12.86
CA GLU A 88 0.14 -2.70 14.15
C GLU A 88 0.96 -1.41 14.03
N LEU A 89 1.73 -1.26 12.95
CA LEU A 89 2.57 -0.09 12.69
C LEU A 89 2.04 0.82 11.58
N GLY A 90 0.99 0.44 10.89
CA GLY A 90 0.48 1.21 9.75
C GLY A 90 1.44 1.27 8.57
N LEU A 91 2.29 0.25 8.36
CA LEU A 91 3.25 0.25 7.27
C LEU A 91 2.55 0.12 5.92
N ARG A 92 2.98 0.95 4.97
CA ARG A 92 2.51 0.81 3.60
C ARG A 92 3.05 -0.47 2.96
N ILE A 93 2.28 -1.08 2.07
CA ILE A 93 2.67 -2.32 1.37
C ILE A 93 4.05 -2.22 0.70
N GLY A 94 4.40 -1.05 0.15
CA GLY A 94 5.70 -0.81 -0.45
C GLY A 94 6.84 -0.80 0.57
N GLU A 95 6.59 -0.32 1.77
CA GLU A 95 7.53 -0.30 2.88
C GLU A 95 7.77 -1.72 3.41
N ILE A 96 6.69 -2.50 3.61
CA ILE A 96 6.79 -3.92 3.99
C ILE A 96 7.60 -4.71 2.95
N CYS A 97 7.37 -4.47 1.65
CA CYS A 97 8.12 -5.11 0.57
C CYS A 97 9.59 -4.64 0.51
N GLY A 98 9.88 -3.46 1.07
CA GLY A 98 11.21 -2.86 1.13
C GLY A 98 12.02 -3.23 2.37
N LEU A 99 11.46 -4.01 3.31
CA LEU A 99 12.19 -4.44 4.50
C LEU A 99 13.27 -5.47 4.18
N GLN A 100 14.40 -5.34 4.86
CA GLN A 100 15.46 -6.33 4.92
C GLN A 100 15.62 -6.83 6.36
N TRP A 101 16.23 -7.99 6.53
CA TRP A 101 16.46 -8.54 7.87
C TRP A 101 17.33 -7.63 8.76
N GLY A 102 18.27 -6.90 8.17
CA GLY A 102 19.11 -5.92 8.88
C GLY A 102 18.37 -4.66 9.34
N ASP A 103 17.12 -4.44 8.92
CA ASP A 103 16.31 -3.32 9.40
C ASP A 103 15.67 -3.60 10.78
N PHE A 104 15.65 -4.87 11.22
CA PHE A 104 15.13 -5.29 12.52
C PHE A 104 16.24 -5.28 13.59
N ASP A 105 16.14 -4.40 14.56
CA ASP A 105 16.92 -4.51 15.78
C ASP A 105 16.13 -5.33 16.81
N LEU A 106 16.38 -6.63 16.81
CA LEU A 106 15.69 -7.56 17.70
C LEU A 106 16.12 -7.46 19.17
N LYS A 107 17.24 -6.77 19.47
CA LYS A 107 17.69 -6.50 20.83
C LYS A 107 16.95 -5.33 21.42
N LEU A 108 16.90 -4.22 20.67
CA LEU A 108 16.18 -3.01 21.05
C LEU A 108 14.68 -3.09 20.75
N GLY A 109 14.22 -4.09 20.00
CA GLY A 109 12.83 -4.18 19.56
C GLY A 109 12.43 -3.03 18.65
N THR A 110 13.32 -2.55 17.80
CA THR A 110 13.06 -1.43 16.90
C THR A 110 13.12 -1.87 15.43
N LEU A 111 12.39 -1.18 14.57
CA LEU A 111 12.35 -1.42 13.14
C LEU A 111 12.67 -0.12 12.39
N LYS A 112 13.63 -0.17 11.46
CA LYS A 112 14.00 0.95 10.61
C LYS A 112 13.37 0.81 9.24
N ILE A 113 12.69 1.85 8.76
CA ILE A 113 12.08 1.87 7.44
C ILE A 113 12.91 2.74 6.51
N ASN A 114 13.86 2.12 5.85
CA ASN A 114 14.84 2.80 5.00
C ASN A 114 14.42 2.83 3.52
N ARG A 115 13.47 1.98 3.10
CA ARG A 115 13.15 1.73 1.69
C ARG A 115 11.66 1.52 1.48
N THR A 116 11.20 1.89 0.30
CA THR A 116 9.88 1.53 -0.21
C THR A 116 10.01 0.98 -1.62
N VAL A 117 9.31 -0.10 -1.90
CA VAL A 117 9.26 -0.71 -3.23
C VAL A 117 8.03 -0.19 -3.95
N CYS A 118 8.24 0.46 -5.08
CA CYS A 118 7.20 1.03 -5.91
C CYS A 118 7.20 0.37 -7.29
N ARG A 119 6.06 0.44 -7.97
CA ARG A 119 5.93 0.09 -9.38
C ARG A 119 5.58 1.34 -10.15
N ILE A 120 6.45 1.74 -11.06
CA ILE A 120 6.21 2.90 -11.93
C ILE A 120 5.93 2.44 -13.36
N SER A 121 5.07 3.17 -14.05
CA SER A 121 4.84 2.99 -15.49
C SER A 121 6.00 3.61 -16.26
N CYS A 122 6.52 2.87 -17.23
CA CYS A 122 7.58 3.34 -18.14
C CYS A 122 7.03 3.72 -19.53
N GLY A 123 5.72 3.78 -19.70
CA GLY A 123 5.06 3.91 -20.99
C GLY A 123 4.84 2.55 -21.67
N ASN A 124 4.07 2.54 -22.77
CA ASN A 124 3.77 1.37 -23.61
C ASN A 124 3.34 0.12 -22.84
N GLY A 125 2.59 0.29 -21.74
CA GLY A 125 2.12 -0.83 -20.91
C GLY A 125 3.20 -1.48 -20.03
N HIS A 126 4.45 -1.08 -20.15
CA HIS A 126 5.55 -1.61 -19.35
C HIS A 126 5.65 -0.93 -17.99
N THR A 127 6.04 -1.70 -16.98
CA THR A 127 6.22 -1.19 -15.62
C THR A 127 7.51 -1.70 -15.01
N LYS A 128 8.22 -0.81 -14.31
CA LYS A 128 9.48 -1.10 -13.61
C LYS A 128 9.26 -1.08 -12.10
N VAL A 129 9.91 -2.01 -11.40
CA VAL A 129 10.01 -1.97 -9.93
C VAL A 129 11.16 -1.05 -9.55
N VAL A 130 10.90 -0.09 -8.68
CA VAL A 130 11.89 0.87 -8.21
C VAL A 130 11.90 0.86 -6.69
N ILE A 131 13.10 0.92 -6.12
CA ILE A 131 13.32 1.07 -4.69
C ILE A 131 13.61 2.55 -4.45
N GLN A 132 12.87 3.17 -3.54
CA GLN A 132 12.99 4.59 -3.21
C GLN A 132 13.10 4.77 -1.70
N THR A 133 13.66 5.88 -1.28
CA THR A 133 13.57 6.31 0.12
C THR A 133 12.13 6.75 0.42
N PRO A 134 11.55 6.40 1.57
CA PRO A 134 10.23 6.88 1.97
C PRO A 134 10.16 8.40 1.97
N LYS A 135 9.07 8.98 1.48
CA LYS A 135 8.90 10.44 1.37
C LYS A 135 8.88 11.15 2.71
N LYS A 136 8.45 10.47 3.77
CA LYS A 136 8.48 10.95 5.16
C LYS A 136 8.67 9.74 6.07
N PRO A 137 9.43 9.85 7.18
CA PRO A 137 9.41 8.84 8.22
C PRO A 137 7.97 8.72 8.72
N HIS A 138 7.35 7.54 8.52
CA HIS A 138 5.96 7.32 8.94
C HIS A 138 5.83 7.09 10.43
N LEU A 139 6.93 6.67 11.01
CA LEU A 139 6.97 6.21 12.37
C LEU A 139 7.64 7.28 13.22
N PRO A 140 7.05 7.67 14.34
CA PRO A 140 7.73 8.54 15.29
C PRO A 140 9.06 7.92 15.71
N PRO A 141 10.10 8.73 16.02
CA PRO A 141 11.36 8.22 16.53
C PRO A 141 11.09 7.40 17.80
N GLY A 142 11.62 6.19 17.86
CA GLY A 142 11.43 5.28 19.00
C GLY A 142 10.36 4.19 18.79
N ASN A 143 9.92 3.97 17.57
CA ASN A 143 8.95 2.91 17.31
C ASN A 143 9.51 1.53 17.66
N SER A 144 8.97 0.98 18.71
CA SER A 144 9.16 -0.41 19.06
C SER A 144 8.47 -1.30 18.02
N THR A 145 9.20 -2.28 17.51
CA THR A 145 8.59 -3.38 16.77
C THR A 145 7.52 -4.01 17.67
N PRO A 146 6.31 -4.25 17.17
CA PRO A 146 5.29 -4.93 17.95
C PRO A 146 5.86 -6.20 18.55
N LYS A 147 5.63 -6.43 19.85
CA LYS A 147 6.21 -7.56 20.57
C LYS A 147 5.98 -8.89 19.85
N ALA A 148 4.78 -9.09 19.31
CA ALA A 148 4.44 -10.26 18.53
C ALA A 148 5.28 -10.37 17.25
N ALA A 149 5.37 -9.30 16.46
CA ALA A 149 6.15 -9.29 15.22
C ALA A 149 7.65 -9.47 15.49
N ALA A 150 8.20 -8.84 16.53
CA ALA A 150 9.59 -9.01 16.95
C ALA A 150 9.88 -10.46 17.38
N TYR A 151 8.98 -11.06 18.13
CA TYR A 151 9.09 -12.47 18.57
C TYR A 151 9.16 -13.42 17.37
N TYR A 152 8.24 -13.26 16.41
CA TYR A 152 8.21 -14.13 15.23
C TYR A 152 9.37 -13.84 14.27
N ALA A 153 9.77 -12.58 14.11
CA ALA A 153 10.94 -12.22 13.33
C ALA A 153 12.20 -12.88 13.90
N LYS A 154 12.38 -12.84 15.22
CA LYS A 154 13.50 -13.52 15.89
C LYS A 154 13.51 -15.04 15.63
N LYS A 155 12.33 -15.68 15.66
CA LYS A 155 12.18 -17.12 15.40
C LYS A 155 12.54 -17.49 13.96
N LEU A 156 12.32 -16.60 12.98
CA LEU A 156 12.61 -16.84 11.56
C LEU A 156 13.99 -16.35 11.09
N CYS A 157 14.64 -15.50 11.88
CA CYS A 157 15.91 -14.85 11.52
C CYS A 157 17.13 -15.80 11.52
N GLY A 158 16.97 -17.10 11.79
CA GLY A 158 18.04 -18.04 12.16
C GLY A 158 19.20 -18.18 11.18
N SER A 159 19.08 -17.82 9.88
CA SER A 159 20.17 -17.98 8.88
C SER A 159 20.15 -16.94 7.75
N ALA A 160 19.24 -15.98 7.78
CA ALA A 160 19.15 -14.98 6.72
C ALA A 160 20.21 -13.87 6.92
N GLY A 161 21.00 -13.57 5.89
CA GLY A 161 21.92 -12.43 5.90
C GLY A 161 21.18 -11.10 6.09
N ASN A 162 21.83 -10.12 6.70
CA ASN A 162 21.24 -8.80 6.96
C ASN A 162 20.75 -8.09 5.68
N ALA A 163 21.37 -8.37 4.54
CA ALA A 163 21.00 -7.80 3.24
C ALA A 163 19.81 -8.51 2.58
N ALA A 164 19.40 -9.68 3.07
CA ALA A 164 18.30 -10.43 2.49
C ALA A 164 16.96 -9.72 2.74
N TRP A 165 16.12 -9.67 1.69
CA TRP A 165 14.78 -9.08 1.76
C TRP A 165 13.88 -9.91 2.67
N PHE A 166 13.24 -9.25 3.61
CA PHE A 166 12.41 -9.88 4.63
C PHE A 166 11.34 -10.82 4.06
N LEU A 167 10.59 -10.38 3.04
CA LEU A 167 9.49 -11.18 2.49
C LEU A 167 9.92 -12.32 1.57
N SER A 168 11.05 -12.20 0.88
CA SER A 168 11.50 -13.19 -0.10
C SER A 168 12.64 -14.06 0.38
N GLY A 169 13.38 -13.61 1.40
CA GLY A 169 14.63 -14.25 1.83
C GLY A 169 15.79 -14.13 0.82
N SER A 170 15.55 -13.50 -0.33
CA SER A 170 16.55 -13.32 -1.39
C SER A 170 17.32 -12.03 -1.18
N GLU A 171 18.61 -12.00 -1.50
CA GLU A 171 19.39 -10.76 -1.51
C GLU A 171 19.25 -9.97 -2.81
N SER A 172 18.89 -10.63 -3.90
CA SER A 172 18.91 -10.04 -5.24
C SER A 172 17.67 -9.20 -5.57
N LYS A 173 16.47 -9.64 -5.15
CA LYS A 173 15.22 -9.00 -5.58
C LYS A 173 14.19 -8.93 -4.46
N PRO A 174 13.58 -7.74 -4.22
CA PRO A 174 12.47 -7.60 -3.28
C PRO A 174 11.19 -8.23 -3.83
N THR A 175 10.28 -8.58 -2.94
CA THR A 175 8.93 -8.99 -3.32
C THR A 175 8.17 -7.81 -3.92
N LYS A 176 7.53 -8.01 -5.06
CA LYS A 176 6.70 -6.97 -5.69
C LYS A 176 5.43 -6.74 -4.87
N PRO A 177 5.00 -5.48 -4.62
CA PRO A 177 3.79 -5.18 -3.84
C PRO A 177 2.53 -5.91 -4.35
N ARG A 178 2.35 -5.98 -5.68
CA ARG A 178 1.23 -6.73 -6.28
C ARG A 178 1.27 -8.24 -5.95
N CYS A 179 2.47 -8.85 -5.93
CA CYS A 179 2.61 -10.26 -5.59
C CYS A 179 2.32 -10.50 -4.11
N TYR A 180 2.80 -9.61 -3.24
CA TYR A 180 2.52 -9.67 -1.81
C TYR A 180 1.02 -9.53 -1.54
N ARG A 181 0.35 -8.52 -2.13
CA ARG A 181 -1.10 -8.35 -2.03
C ARG A 181 -1.87 -9.60 -2.49
N LYS A 182 -1.49 -10.19 -3.63
CA LYS A 182 -2.11 -11.44 -4.10
C LYS A 182 -1.91 -12.60 -3.12
N SER A 183 -0.72 -12.72 -2.52
CA SER A 183 -0.45 -13.81 -1.56
C SER A 183 -1.25 -13.67 -0.26
N ILE A 184 -1.51 -12.44 0.17
CA ILE A 184 -2.40 -12.19 1.30
C ILE A 184 -3.84 -12.57 0.92
N LYS A 185 -4.33 -12.13 -0.24
CA LYS A 185 -5.69 -12.47 -0.73
C LYS A 185 -5.90 -13.96 -0.93
N GLY A 186 -4.95 -14.67 -1.52
CA GLY A 186 -5.06 -16.12 -1.79
C GLY A 186 -5.14 -17.00 -0.54
N ASN A 187 -4.71 -16.51 0.61
CA ASN A 187 -4.84 -17.20 1.89
C ASN A 187 -6.23 -17.00 2.55
N HIS A 188 -7.16 -16.32 1.86
CA HIS A 188 -8.46 -15.92 2.40
C HIS A 188 -9.52 -17.01 2.46
N SER A 189 -9.34 -18.18 1.85
CA SER A 189 -10.30 -19.28 1.97
C SER A 189 -10.50 -19.75 3.42
N ASN A 190 -9.57 -19.44 4.31
CA ASN A 190 -9.64 -19.78 5.73
C ASN A 190 -9.91 -18.58 6.66
N PHE A 191 -10.00 -17.36 6.13
CA PHE A 191 -10.22 -16.16 6.92
C PHE A 191 -10.97 -15.11 6.10
N SER A 192 -12.21 -14.78 6.48
CA SER A 192 -12.99 -13.70 5.84
C SER A 192 -12.37 -12.34 6.15
N ILE A 193 -11.26 -12.00 5.47
CA ILE A 193 -10.59 -10.70 5.58
C ILE A 193 -11.12 -9.74 4.49
N THR A 194 -12.38 -9.82 4.14
CA THR A 194 -13.00 -8.93 3.15
C THR A 194 -12.92 -7.45 3.59
N GLN A 195 -12.74 -7.19 4.88
CA GLN A 195 -12.65 -5.85 5.44
C GLN A 195 -11.23 -5.26 5.52
N MET A 196 -10.17 -6.06 5.36
CA MET A 196 -8.79 -5.55 5.47
C MET A 196 -8.29 -4.82 4.21
N GLU A 197 -9.01 -4.93 3.11
CA GLU A 197 -8.56 -4.37 1.82
C GLU A 197 -8.59 -2.84 1.78
N ASP A 198 -9.46 -2.23 2.56
CA ASP A 198 -9.70 -0.79 2.52
C ASP A 198 -8.96 0.01 3.62
N THR A 199 -8.44 -0.66 4.65
CA THR A 199 -7.83 0.02 5.81
C THR A 199 -6.30 0.08 5.77
N ALA A 200 -5.64 -0.86 5.10
CA ALA A 200 -4.18 -0.97 5.11
C ALA A 200 -3.48 -0.52 3.81
N PHE A 201 -4.25 -0.09 2.77
CA PHE A 201 -3.64 0.22 1.46
C PHE A 201 -4.26 1.44 0.78
#